data_41735f44b2e257fcd78d017afc06c4d8
#
_entry.id   41735f44b2e257fcd78d017afc06c4d8
#
_cell.length_a   1.000
_cell.length_b   1.000
_cell.length_c   1.000
_cell.angle_alpha   90.00
_cell.angle_beta   90.00
_cell.angle_gamma   90.00
#
_symmetry.space_group_name_H-M   'P 1'
#
loop_
_entity.id
_entity.type
_entity.pdbx_description
1 polymer ?
#
loop_
_entity_poly.entity_id
_entity_poly.type
_entity_poly.pdbx_seq_one_letter_code
_entity_poly.pdbx_strand_id
1 'polypeptide(L)'
;MRPDLRRQVKPAYFFHPLPFVKRVVFIATPHSGSMLASLGVGRAASLTVQQPPEMKAIHDEIVRDNPGSFRPDYERSLPTTVDVLEPDSMILQSLRGLRVPCWVTTHSIIGNAHQSPLGDGGDCIVPVSSARLPGVVSEVLVPAKHTKVHHHPDTIAELERILVQHLRETGL
;
A
#
# COMPACT_ATOMS: atom_id res chain seq x y z
N MET A 1 23.80 -13.88 -5.80
CA MET A 1 23.48 -12.54 -6.34
C MET A 1 24.74 -11.70 -6.42
N ARG A 2 25.06 -11.12 -7.56
CA ARG A 2 26.24 -10.28 -7.81
C ARG A 2 26.25 -9.05 -6.88
N PRO A 3 27.44 -8.55 -6.45
CA PRO A 3 27.53 -7.42 -5.52
C PRO A 3 26.94 -6.10 -6.05
N ASP A 4 27.02 -5.87 -7.35
CA ASP A 4 26.43 -4.70 -8.03
C ASP A 4 24.90 -4.75 -8.01
N LEU A 5 24.32 -5.91 -8.33
CA LEU A 5 22.88 -6.13 -8.27
C LEU A 5 22.34 -6.00 -6.83
N ARG A 6 23.09 -6.56 -5.86
CA ARG A 6 22.74 -6.40 -4.44
C ARG A 6 22.71 -4.92 -4.01
N ARG A 7 23.64 -4.09 -4.52
CA ARG A 7 23.65 -2.65 -4.24
C ARG A 7 22.45 -1.93 -4.82
N GLN A 8 21.97 -2.35 -6.00
CA GLN A 8 20.79 -1.76 -6.65
C GLN A 8 19.49 -2.14 -5.94
N VAL A 9 19.37 -3.40 -5.52
CA VAL A 9 18.14 -3.93 -4.90
C VAL A 9 18.02 -3.56 -3.43
N LYS A 10 19.15 -3.47 -2.71
CA LYS A 10 19.18 -3.22 -1.27
C LYS A 10 18.35 -1.99 -0.82
N PRO A 11 18.41 -0.81 -1.47
CA PRO A 11 17.63 0.36 -1.05
C PRO A 11 16.11 0.18 -1.15
N ALA A 12 15.64 -0.70 -2.03
CA ALA A 12 14.21 -0.98 -2.18
C ALA A 12 13.64 -1.82 -1.02
N TYR A 13 14.49 -2.61 -0.36
CA TYR A 13 14.06 -3.54 0.71
C TYR A 13 14.60 -3.17 2.09
N PHE A 14 15.68 -2.41 2.16
CA PHE A 14 16.32 -2.01 3.42
C PHE A 14 16.42 -0.50 3.47
N PHE A 15 15.47 0.12 4.09
CA PHE A 15 15.39 1.57 4.26
C PHE A 15 15.26 1.93 5.74
N HIS A 16 15.65 3.14 6.06
CA HIS A 16 15.47 3.71 7.38
C HIS A 16 14.36 4.77 7.33
N PRO A 17 13.57 4.91 8.40
CA PRO A 17 12.60 5.99 8.48
C PRO A 17 13.28 7.35 8.33
N LEU A 18 12.68 8.20 7.50
CA LEU A 18 13.22 9.53 7.23
C LEU A 18 12.91 10.47 8.42
N PRO A 19 13.91 11.09 9.05
CA PRO A 19 13.70 11.86 10.28
C PRO A 19 12.88 13.14 10.09
N PHE A 20 12.79 13.63 8.85
CA PHE A 20 12.00 14.81 8.50
C PHE A 20 10.52 14.49 8.21
N VAL A 21 10.15 13.21 8.04
CA VAL A 21 8.74 12.81 7.92
C VAL A 21 8.13 12.80 9.32
N LYS A 22 7.20 13.71 9.58
CA LYS A 22 6.54 13.88 10.88
C LYS A 22 5.08 13.44 10.85
N ARG A 23 4.47 13.37 9.64
CA ARG A 23 3.06 13.05 9.49
C ARG A 23 2.80 12.29 8.19
N VAL A 24 1.90 11.30 8.26
CA VAL A 24 1.44 10.53 7.11
C VAL A 24 -0.07 10.45 7.15
N VAL A 25 -0.71 10.69 6.02
CA VAL A 25 -2.16 10.53 5.83
C VAL A 25 -2.40 9.44 4.81
N PHE A 26 -3.07 8.39 5.22
CA PHE A 26 -3.48 7.30 4.35
C PHE A 26 -4.88 7.58 3.82
N ILE A 27 -5.05 7.60 2.50
CA ILE A 27 -6.34 7.84 1.85
C ILE A 27 -6.72 6.60 1.05
N ALA A 28 -7.80 5.93 1.43
CA ALA A 28 -8.30 4.70 0.81
C ALA A 28 -7.21 3.63 0.61
N THR A 29 -6.28 3.53 1.55
CA THR A 29 -5.09 2.67 1.43
C THR A 29 -5.41 1.24 1.88
N PRO A 30 -5.17 0.21 1.05
CA PRO A 30 -5.48 -1.18 1.37
C PRO A 30 -4.35 -1.83 2.19
N HIS A 31 -4.25 -1.52 3.48
CA HIS A 31 -3.21 -2.07 4.37
C HIS A 31 -3.24 -3.60 4.51
N SER A 32 -4.43 -4.20 4.33
CA SER A 32 -4.62 -5.66 4.37
C SER A 32 -4.96 -6.26 3.00
N GLY A 33 -4.72 -5.49 1.93
CA GLY A 33 -5.01 -5.90 0.56
C GLY A 33 -6.43 -5.62 0.10
N SER A 34 -6.71 -6.04 -1.11
CA SER A 34 -8.02 -5.90 -1.74
C SER A 34 -8.47 -7.23 -2.31
N MET A 35 -9.71 -7.62 -2.02
CA MET A 35 -10.33 -8.81 -2.61
C MET A 35 -10.45 -8.71 -4.13
N LEU A 36 -10.55 -7.49 -4.69
CA LEU A 36 -10.56 -7.29 -6.13
C LEU A 36 -9.23 -7.68 -6.80
N ALA A 37 -8.11 -7.59 -6.10
CA ALA A 37 -6.84 -8.08 -6.59
C ALA A 37 -6.86 -9.60 -6.80
N SER A 38 -7.52 -10.35 -5.92
CA SER A 38 -7.66 -11.82 -6.00
C SER A 38 -8.72 -12.28 -7.00
N LEU A 39 -9.67 -11.44 -7.35
CA LEU A 39 -10.69 -11.75 -8.33
C LEU A 39 -10.11 -11.77 -9.74
N GLY A 40 -10.64 -12.59 -10.63
CA GLY A 40 -10.17 -12.76 -12.01
C GLY A 40 -9.95 -11.45 -12.80
N VAL A 41 -10.67 -10.38 -12.44
CA VAL A 41 -10.49 -9.03 -13.01
C VAL A 41 -9.12 -8.44 -12.65
N GLY A 42 -8.67 -8.57 -11.40
CA GLY A 42 -7.35 -8.13 -10.97
C GLY A 42 -6.24 -8.90 -11.68
N ARG A 43 -6.37 -10.23 -11.77
CA ARG A 43 -5.44 -11.09 -12.51
C ARG A 43 -5.41 -10.77 -14.01
N ALA A 44 -6.56 -10.52 -14.64
CA ALA A 44 -6.60 -10.10 -16.04
C ALA A 44 -5.91 -8.75 -16.25
N ALA A 45 -6.10 -7.80 -15.35
CA ALA A 45 -5.41 -6.51 -15.38
C ALA A 45 -3.89 -6.68 -15.19
N SER A 46 -3.45 -7.54 -14.28
CA SER A 46 -2.03 -7.86 -14.07
C SER A 46 -1.35 -8.39 -15.34
N LEU A 47 -2.03 -9.22 -16.12
CA LEU A 47 -1.52 -9.77 -17.38
C LEU A 47 -1.33 -8.71 -18.49
N THR A 48 -1.98 -7.56 -18.38
CA THR A 48 -1.84 -6.46 -19.35
C THR A 48 -0.69 -5.50 -19.02
N VAL A 49 -0.11 -5.60 -17.83
CA VAL A 49 1.01 -4.76 -17.41
C VAL A 49 2.29 -5.22 -18.09
N GLN A 50 2.80 -4.42 -19.01
CA GLN A 50 4.11 -4.67 -19.62
C GLN A 50 5.21 -4.20 -18.68
N GLN A 51 6.06 -5.12 -18.29
CA GLN A 51 7.22 -4.79 -17.47
C GLN A 51 8.40 -4.35 -18.36
N PRO A 52 9.20 -3.35 -17.94
CA PRO A 52 10.40 -2.96 -18.65
C PRO A 52 11.35 -4.16 -18.83
N PRO A 53 11.93 -4.36 -20.02
CA PRO A 53 12.83 -5.50 -20.29
C PRO A 53 14.00 -5.61 -19.30
N GLU A 54 14.52 -4.47 -18.86
CA GLU A 54 15.61 -4.37 -17.88
C GLU A 54 15.21 -4.94 -16.52
N MET A 55 14.00 -4.64 -16.06
CA MET A 55 13.48 -5.17 -14.80
C MET A 55 13.28 -6.68 -14.87
N LYS A 56 12.80 -7.18 -16.01
CA LYS A 56 12.70 -8.62 -16.24
C LYS A 56 14.06 -9.30 -16.21
N ALA A 57 15.06 -8.73 -16.87
CA ALA A 57 16.42 -9.29 -16.86
C ALA A 57 17.03 -9.35 -15.45
N ILE A 58 16.82 -8.29 -14.65
CA ILE A 58 17.24 -8.26 -13.24
C ILE A 58 16.52 -9.34 -12.43
N HIS A 59 15.23 -9.51 -12.62
CA HIS A 59 14.45 -10.55 -11.95
C HIS A 59 14.95 -11.95 -12.29
N ASP A 60 15.10 -12.24 -13.59
CA ASP A 60 15.55 -13.55 -14.08
C ASP A 60 16.95 -13.89 -13.53
N GLU A 61 17.82 -12.90 -13.36
CA GLU A 61 19.13 -13.09 -12.73
C GLU A 61 18.99 -13.35 -11.23
N ILE A 62 18.17 -12.61 -10.52
CA ILE A 62 17.94 -12.81 -9.07
C ILE A 62 17.40 -14.22 -8.81
N VAL A 63 16.42 -14.67 -9.58
CA VAL A 63 15.82 -16.00 -9.45
C VAL A 63 16.87 -17.09 -9.74
N ARG A 64 17.60 -16.97 -10.83
CA ARG A 64 18.64 -17.93 -11.23
C ARG A 64 19.74 -18.07 -10.17
N ASP A 65 20.16 -16.96 -9.57
CA ASP A 65 21.24 -16.95 -8.57
C ASP A 65 20.79 -17.42 -7.18
N ASN A 66 19.48 -17.56 -6.95
CA ASN A 66 18.91 -17.94 -5.65
C ASN A 66 17.81 -19.00 -5.81
N PRO A 67 18.15 -20.19 -6.33
CA PRO A 67 17.17 -21.25 -6.61
C PRO A 67 16.43 -21.67 -5.34
N GLY A 68 15.10 -21.82 -5.46
CA GLY A 68 14.24 -22.25 -4.36
C GLY A 68 14.03 -21.22 -3.24
N SER A 69 14.51 -19.98 -3.43
CA SER A 69 14.32 -18.90 -2.45
C SER A 69 13.02 -18.15 -2.64
N PHE A 70 12.33 -18.35 -3.74
CA PHE A 70 11.11 -17.66 -4.10
C PHE A 70 9.94 -18.64 -4.25
N ARG A 71 8.73 -18.13 -4.07
CA ARG A 71 7.52 -18.88 -4.43
C ARG A 71 7.48 -19.09 -5.95
N PRO A 72 6.88 -20.20 -6.44
CA PRO A 72 6.82 -20.49 -7.88
C PRO A 72 6.17 -19.37 -8.73
N ASP A 73 5.24 -18.63 -8.15
CA ASP A 73 4.58 -17.52 -8.83
C ASP A 73 5.55 -16.35 -9.07
N TYR A 74 6.39 -16.04 -8.06
CA TYR A 74 7.43 -15.01 -8.14
C TYR A 74 8.64 -15.44 -8.96
N GLU A 75 8.89 -16.76 -9.09
CA GLU A 75 9.95 -17.26 -9.99
C GLU A 75 9.60 -17.07 -11.46
N ARG A 76 8.30 -17.10 -11.81
CA ARG A 76 7.83 -16.97 -13.20
C ARG A 76 7.76 -15.54 -13.70
N SER A 77 7.41 -14.61 -12.82
CA SER A 77 7.24 -13.21 -13.20
C SER A 77 7.40 -12.28 -11.99
N LEU A 78 7.87 -11.06 -12.26
CA LEU A 78 7.79 -9.99 -11.27
C LEU A 78 6.34 -9.72 -10.90
N PRO A 79 6.03 -9.59 -9.60
CA PRO A 79 4.69 -9.21 -9.19
C PRO A 79 4.37 -7.81 -9.67
N THR A 80 3.16 -7.64 -10.17
CA THR A 80 2.60 -6.32 -10.47
C THR A 80 2.08 -5.67 -9.18
N THR A 81 1.74 -4.38 -9.24
CA THR A 81 1.09 -3.68 -8.12
C THR A 81 -0.21 -4.38 -7.71
N VAL A 82 -0.93 -4.97 -8.66
CA VAL A 82 -2.18 -5.72 -8.38
C VAL A 82 -1.87 -6.99 -7.58
N ASP A 83 -0.85 -7.74 -7.98
CA ASP A 83 -0.45 -8.97 -7.27
C ASP A 83 0.02 -8.67 -5.84
N VAL A 84 0.71 -7.54 -5.65
CA VAL A 84 1.15 -7.09 -4.31
C VAL A 84 -0.04 -6.76 -3.41
N LEU A 85 -1.17 -6.34 -3.97
CA LEU A 85 -2.39 -6.01 -3.22
C LEU A 85 -3.27 -7.23 -2.90
N GLU A 86 -2.90 -8.43 -3.29
CA GLU A 86 -3.57 -9.64 -2.81
C GLU A 86 -3.41 -9.77 -1.29
N PRO A 87 -4.48 -10.15 -0.54
CA PRO A 87 -4.45 -10.19 0.93
C PRO A 87 -3.39 -11.12 1.51
N ASP A 88 -2.99 -12.16 0.79
CA ASP A 88 -1.96 -13.14 1.15
C ASP A 88 -0.57 -12.82 0.56
N SER A 89 -0.40 -11.67 -0.08
CA SER A 89 0.88 -11.20 -0.60
C SER A 89 1.92 -11.10 0.53
N MET A 90 3.05 -11.77 0.36
CA MET A 90 4.16 -11.72 1.32
C MET A 90 4.73 -10.31 1.48
N ILE A 91 4.74 -9.52 0.41
CA ILE A 91 5.21 -8.13 0.45
C ILE A 91 4.30 -7.31 1.34
N LEU A 92 2.99 -7.41 1.15
CA LEU A 92 2.00 -6.68 1.95
C LEU A 92 2.04 -7.11 3.42
N GLN A 93 2.15 -8.42 3.69
CA GLN A 93 2.31 -8.93 5.04
C GLN A 93 3.59 -8.42 5.72
N SER A 94 4.70 -8.34 4.97
CA SER A 94 5.95 -7.79 5.47
C SER A 94 5.82 -6.29 5.79
N LEU A 95 5.16 -5.52 4.93
CA LEU A 95 4.89 -4.09 5.16
C LEU A 95 4.02 -3.87 6.39
N ARG A 96 3.01 -4.70 6.61
CA ARG A 96 2.16 -4.64 7.83
C ARG A 96 2.94 -4.91 9.12
N GLY A 97 4.01 -5.70 9.05
CA GLY A 97 4.91 -5.96 10.16
C GLY A 97 5.81 -4.80 10.54
N LEU A 98 5.93 -3.79 9.69
CA LEU A 98 6.75 -2.62 9.96
C LEU A 98 6.08 -1.70 10.99
N ARG A 99 6.88 -1.24 11.95
CA ARG A 99 6.40 -0.27 12.94
C ARG A 99 6.55 1.15 12.42
N VAL A 100 5.48 1.92 12.54
CA VAL A 100 5.57 3.37 12.33
C VAL A 100 6.46 3.95 13.44
N PRO A 101 7.47 4.77 13.11
CA PRO A 101 8.31 5.41 14.10
C PRO A 101 7.50 6.31 15.05
N CYS A 102 7.86 6.33 16.33
CA CYS A 102 7.11 7.06 17.35
C CYS A 102 7.04 8.60 17.13
N TRP A 103 7.90 9.14 16.26
CA TRP A 103 7.86 10.56 15.89
C TRP A 103 7.00 10.86 14.66
N VAL A 104 6.36 9.83 14.06
CA VAL A 104 5.48 9.97 12.90
C VAL A 104 4.04 9.82 13.36
N THR A 105 3.27 10.88 13.18
CA THR A 105 1.82 10.86 13.41
C THR A 105 1.11 10.33 12.17
N THR A 106 0.17 9.42 12.34
CA THR A 106 -0.57 8.82 11.23
C THR A 106 -2.06 9.11 11.31
N HIS A 107 -2.69 9.27 10.15
CA HIS A 107 -4.13 9.51 10.00
C HIS A 107 -4.68 8.60 8.89
N SER A 108 -5.94 8.21 8.97
CA SER A 108 -6.63 7.43 7.93
C SER A 108 -7.90 8.12 7.46
N ILE A 109 -8.09 8.19 6.15
CA ILE A 109 -9.32 8.61 5.49
C ILE A 109 -9.78 7.42 4.65
N ILE A 110 -10.92 6.85 5.02
CA ILE A 110 -11.40 5.57 4.52
C ILE A 110 -12.66 5.78 3.69
N GLY A 111 -12.66 5.31 2.46
CA GLY A 111 -13.85 5.32 1.63
C GLY A 111 -14.87 4.26 2.08
N ASN A 112 -16.14 4.65 2.18
CA ASN A 112 -17.25 3.78 2.57
C ASN A 112 -18.51 4.12 1.78
N ALA A 113 -18.48 3.86 0.47
CA ALA A 113 -19.62 4.10 -0.43
C ALA A 113 -20.80 3.15 -0.20
N HIS A 114 -20.54 1.96 0.33
CA HIS A 114 -21.54 0.93 0.59
C HIS A 114 -21.38 0.38 2.00
N GLN A 115 -22.43 0.54 2.80
CA GLN A 115 -22.58 -0.22 4.03
C GLN A 115 -23.12 -1.60 3.65
N SER A 116 -22.33 -2.65 3.85
CA SER A 116 -22.81 -4.01 3.67
C SER A 116 -23.65 -4.41 4.89
N PRO A 117 -24.88 -4.94 4.68
CA PRO A 117 -25.67 -5.49 5.77
C PRO A 117 -24.98 -6.69 6.47
N LEU A 118 -23.99 -7.29 5.82
CA LEU A 118 -23.25 -8.47 6.28
C LEU A 118 -21.88 -8.13 6.91
N GLY A 119 -21.59 -6.85 7.19
CA GLY A 119 -20.44 -6.46 8.01
C GLY A 119 -19.51 -5.43 7.41
N ASP A 120 -18.63 -5.79 6.50
CA ASP A 120 -17.54 -4.90 6.10
C ASP A 120 -17.94 -4.01 4.92
N GLY A 121 -18.23 -2.73 5.19
CA GLY A 121 -18.41 -1.72 4.16
C GLY A 121 -17.12 -1.46 3.41
N GLY A 122 -17.17 -0.54 2.44
CA GLY A 122 -15.99 -0.15 1.69
C GLY A 122 -16.28 0.78 0.53
N ASP A 123 -15.24 1.11 -0.21
CA ASP A 123 -15.29 2.04 -1.33
C ASP A 123 -15.45 1.35 -2.71
N CYS A 124 -15.86 0.10 -2.74
CA CYS A 124 -16.00 -0.83 -3.88
C CYS A 124 -14.66 -1.47 -4.34
N ILE A 125 -13.53 -1.08 -3.80
CA ILE A 125 -12.20 -1.67 -4.09
C ILE A 125 -11.53 -2.12 -2.81
N VAL A 126 -11.54 -1.26 -1.78
CA VAL A 126 -10.90 -1.51 -0.49
C VAL A 126 -11.97 -1.66 0.58
N PRO A 127 -12.03 -2.80 1.28
CA PRO A 127 -12.87 -2.98 2.45
C PRO A 127 -12.44 -2.04 3.58
N VAL A 128 -13.40 -1.57 4.40
CA VAL A 128 -13.08 -0.73 5.57
C VAL A 128 -12.09 -1.43 6.50
N SER A 129 -12.24 -2.73 6.74
CA SER A 129 -11.31 -3.51 7.56
C SER A 129 -9.89 -3.50 7.03
N SER A 130 -9.74 -3.51 5.71
CA SER A 130 -8.42 -3.45 5.05
C SER A 130 -7.79 -2.06 5.12
N ALA A 131 -8.60 -1.01 5.10
CA ALA A 131 -8.12 0.38 5.15
C ALA A 131 -7.80 0.85 6.57
N ARG A 132 -8.23 0.14 7.59
CA ARG A 132 -7.92 0.45 8.99
C ARG A 132 -6.49 0.15 9.35
N LEU A 133 -5.84 1.11 10.01
CA LEU A 133 -4.51 0.97 10.55
C LEU A 133 -4.54 1.22 12.07
N PRO A 134 -4.11 0.28 12.92
CA PRO A 134 -4.04 0.50 14.35
C PRO A 134 -3.10 1.65 14.71
N GLY A 135 -3.47 2.44 15.72
CA GLY A 135 -2.61 3.49 16.25
C GLY A 135 -2.65 4.81 15.48
N VAL A 136 -3.56 5.00 14.52
CA VAL A 136 -3.77 6.30 13.90
C VAL A 136 -4.39 7.30 14.90
N VAL A 137 -4.02 8.57 14.77
CA VAL A 137 -4.52 9.65 15.63
C VAL A 137 -5.94 10.10 15.21
N SER A 138 -6.25 10.02 13.94
CA SER A 138 -7.61 10.23 13.45
C SER A 138 -7.98 9.23 12.35
N GLU A 139 -9.25 8.82 12.35
CA GLU A 139 -9.86 8.00 11.31
C GLU A 139 -11.18 8.65 10.89
N VAL A 140 -11.35 8.88 9.58
CA VAL A 140 -12.58 9.45 9.01
C VAL A 140 -13.12 8.52 7.94
N LEU A 141 -14.40 8.16 8.05
CA LEU A 141 -15.14 7.42 7.03
C LEU A 141 -15.82 8.39 6.08
N VAL A 142 -15.54 8.24 4.79
CA VAL A 142 -16.06 9.11 3.73
C VAL A 142 -17.02 8.34 2.83
N PRO A 143 -18.27 8.80 2.61
CA PRO A 143 -19.28 8.08 1.81
C PRO A 143 -18.99 8.21 0.31
N ALA A 144 -17.85 7.68 -0.13
CA ALA A 144 -17.39 7.80 -1.51
C ALA A 144 -16.78 6.48 -2.04
N LYS A 145 -16.93 6.26 -3.34
CA LYS A 145 -16.24 5.19 -4.06
C LYS A 145 -14.73 5.49 -4.15
N HIS A 146 -13.90 4.46 -4.28
CA HIS A 146 -12.44 4.52 -4.27
C HIS A 146 -11.85 5.69 -5.07
N THR A 147 -12.26 5.82 -6.33
CA THR A 147 -11.78 6.88 -7.23
C THR A 147 -12.29 8.29 -6.88
N LYS A 148 -13.16 8.43 -5.88
CA LYS A 148 -13.78 9.70 -5.47
C LYS A 148 -13.45 10.11 -4.03
N VAL A 149 -12.84 9.21 -3.24
CA VAL A 149 -12.50 9.50 -1.83
C VAL A 149 -11.67 10.78 -1.71
N HIS A 150 -10.62 10.92 -2.52
CA HIS A 150 -9.70 12.05 -2.45
C HIS A 150 -10.29 13.39 -2.93
N HIS A 151 -11.42 13.37 -3.63
CA HIS A 151 -12.15 14.59 -4.04
C HIS A 151 -13.33 14.93 -3.13
N HIS A 152 -13.66 14.07 -2.17
CA HIS A 152 -14.83 14.29 -1.34
C HIS A 152 -14.61 15.46 -0.38
N PRO A 153 -15.65 16.31 -0.14
CA PRO A 153 -15.53 17.46 0.76
C PRO A 153 -15.02 17.10 2.16
N ASP A 154 -15.47 15.98 2.73
CA ASP A 154 -15.02 15.53 4.05
C ASP A 154 -13.54 15.16 4.06
N THR A 155 -13.02 14.59 2.97
CA THR A 155 -11.57 14.33 2.81
C THR A 155 -10.78 15.61 2.78
N ILE A 156 -11.27 16.62 2.03
CA ILE A 156 -10.61 17.92 1.91
C ILE A 156 -10.61 18.63 3.26
N ALA A 157 -11.73 18.64 3.97
CA ALA A 157 -11.86 19.24 5.29
C ALA A 157 -10.94 18.57 6.32
N GLU A 158 -10.86 17.24 6.33
CA GLU A 158 -9.97 16.51 7.24
C GLU A 158 -8.50 16.76 6.89
N LEU A 159 -8.13 16.81 5.61
CA LEU A 159 -6.76 17.14 5.19
C LEU A 159 -6.39 18.57 5.64
N GLU A 160 -7.28 19.53 5.45
CA GLU A 160 -7.05 20.91 5.91
C GLU A 160 -6.83 20.96 7.42
N ARG A 161 -7.68 20.29 8.19
CA ARG A 161 -7.54 20.18 9.65
C ARG A 161 -6.18 19.59 10.04
N ILE A 162 -5.77 18.50 9.38
CA ILE A 162 -4.49 17.81 9.63
C ILE A 162 -3.31 18.73 9.30
N LEU A 163 -3.35 19.43 8.16
CA LEU A 163 -2.30 20.35 7.73
C LEU A 163 -2.16 21.55 8.67
N VAL A 164 -3.28 22.16 9.07
CA VAL A 164 -3.29 23.25 10.05
C VAL A 164 -2.71 22.79 11.40
N GLN A 165 -3.07 21.57 11.84
CA GLN A 165 -2.49 21.00 13.05
C GLN A 165 -0.98 20.81 12.89
N HIS A 166 -0.51 20.30 11.75
CA HIS A 166 0.91 20.09 11.48
C HIS A 166 1.70 21.38 11.52
N LEU A 167 1.21 22.46 10.89
CA LEU A 167 1.86 23.77 10.91
C LEU A 167 1.98 24.32 12.34
N ARG A 168 0.94 24.20 13.14
CA ARG A 168 0.97 24.62 14.56
C ARG A 168 1.99 23.85 15.39
N GLU A 169 2.10 22.53 15.19
CA GLU A 169 3.00 21.68 15.95
C GLU A 169 4.47 21.82 15.52
N THR A 170 4.73 22.22 14.28
CA THR A 170 6.08 22.40 13.73
C THR A 170 6.58 23.82 13.81
N GLY A 171 5.74 24.78 14.21
CA GLY A 171 6.12 26.20 14.34
C GLY A 171 6.28 26.92 13.00
N LEU A 172 5.64 26.42 11.94
CA LEU A 172 5.60 27.00 10.59
C LEU A 172 4.37 27.85 10.39
#